data_492004d54e74eb26be737997f27e3aa9
#
_entry.id   492004d54e74eb26be737997f27e3aa9
#
_cell.length_a   1.000
_cell.length_b   1.000
_cell.length_c   1.000
_cell.angle_alpha   90.00
_cell.angle_beta   90.00
_cell.angle_gamma   90.00
#
_symmetry.space_group_name_H-M   'P 1'
#
loop_
_entity.id
_entity.type
_entity.pdbx_description
1 polymer ?
#
loop_
_entity_poly.entity_id
_entity_poly.type
_entity_poly.pdbx_seq_one_letter_code
_entity_poly.pdbx_strand_id
1 'polypeptide(L)'
;MRIEQIEQAVAFIDSLADNKYPVDMIMIIEENRVSLRGILDKAENEVRAITEEYCKDGEYKDEKSMFAAQEKMAAVLERDVEVPLRGIPADLI
;
A
#
# COMPACT_ATOMS: atom_id res chain seq x y z
N MET A 1 -11.03 0.58 -0.56
CA MET A 1 -9.96 0.93 0.39
C MET A 1 -8.96 1.84 -0.31
N ARG A 2 -8.58 2.94 0.32
CA ARG A 2 -7.57 3.86 -0.24
C ARG A 2 -6.16 3.31 -0.02
N ILE A 3 -5.21 3.72 -0.87
CA ILE A 3 -3.82 3.24 -0.78
C ILE A 3 -3.20 3.51 0.59
N GLU A 4 -3.44 4.69 1.18
CA GLU A 4 -2.94 4.99 2.53
C GLU A 4 -3.49 4.05 3.60
N GLN A 5 -4.75 3.59 3.43
CA GLN A 5 -5.35 2.60 4.33
C GLN A 5 -4.71 1.22 4.13
N ILE A 6 -4.31 0.90 2.91
CA ILE A 6 -3.60 -0.34 2.58
C ILE A 6 -2.22 -0.34 3.25
N GLU A 7 -1.51 0.77 3.25
CA GLU A 7 -0.23 0.89 3.96
C GLU A 7 -0.39 0.61 5.45
N GLN A 8 -1.42 1.17 6.07
CA GLN A 8 -1.73 0.93 7.48
C GLN A 8 -2.11 -0.51 7.74
N ALA A 9 -2.89 -1.12 6.85
CA ALA A 9 -3.30 -2.52 6.96
C ALA A 9 -2.10 -3.47 6.84
N VAL A 10 -1.17 -3.19 5.92
CA VAL A 10 0.06 -3.98 5.77
C VAL A 10 0.92 -3.88 7.02
N ALA A 11 1.09 -2.68 7.57
CA ALA A 11 1.85 -2.47 8.80
C ALA A 11 1.22 -3.24 9.97
N PHE A 12 -0.10 -3.24 10.09
CA PHE A 12 -0.82 -3.99 11.11
C PHE A 12 -0.61 -5.51 10.94
N ILE A 13 -0.74 -6.02 9.72
CA ILE A 13 -0.56 -7.44 9.42
C ILE A 13 0.88 -7.87 9.69
N ASP A 14 1.86 -7.05 9.31
CA ASP A 14 3.28 -7.31 9.60
C ASP A 14 3.53 -7.38 11.11
N SER A 15 2.83 -6.58 11.91
CA SER A 15 2.93 -6.64 13.37
C SER A 15 2.36 -7.95 13.95
N LEU A 16 1.39 -8.56 13.27
CA LEU A 16 0.81 -9.84 13.71
C LEU A 16 1.74 -11.02 13.42
N ALA A 17 2.69 -10.88 12.51
CA ALA A 17 3.59 -11.96 12.10
C ALA A 17 4.47 -12.47 13.25
N ASP A 18 4.71 -11.64 14.26
CA ASP A 18 5.52 -12.00 15.43
C ASP A 18 4.76 -12.80 16.48
N ASN A 19 3.46 -12.96 16.34
CA ASN A 19 2.61 -13.67 17.28
C ASN A 19 2.36 -15.11 16.82
N LYS A 20 2.07 -15.97 17.78
CA LYS A 20 1.71 -17.37 17.48
C LYS A 20 0.21 -17.49 17.32
N TYR A 21 -0.21 -17.95 16.15
CA TYR A 21 -1.62 -18.16 15.82
C TYR A 21 -1.85 -19.58 15.29
N PRO A 22 -3.11 -20.08 15.31
CA PRO A 22 -3.45 -21.31 14.63
C PRO A 22 -3.07 -21.24 13.13
N VAL A 23 -2.73 -22.40 12.56
CA VAL A 23 -2.27 -22.47 11.15
C VAL A 23 -3.28 -21.84 10.17
N ASP A 24 -4.57 -22.11 10.37
CA ASP A 24 -5.63 -21.56 9.51
C ASP A 24 -5.64 -20.05 9.51
N MET A 25 -5.43 -19.43 10.66
CA MET A 25 -5.36 -17.99 10.81
C MET A 25 -4.11 -17.42 10.14
N ILE A 26 -2.97 -18.09 10.30
CA ILE A 26 -1.71 -17.70 9.65
C ILE A 26 -1.88 -17.70 8.12
N MET A 27 -2.54 -18.70 7.56
CA MET A 27 -2.79 -18.80 6.12
C MET A 27 -3.65 -17.64 5.64
N ILE A 28 -4.70 -17.27 6.35
CA ILE A 28 -5.58 -16.13 6.01
C ILE A 28 -4.79 -14.81 6.08
N ILE A 29 -4.01 -14.63 7.13
CA ILE A 29 -3.16 -13.44 7.30
C ILE A 29 -2.18 -13.32 6.13
N GLU A 30 -1.52 -14.41 5.76
CA GLU A 30 -0.53 -14.42 4.69
C GLU A 30 -1.18 -14.14 3.32
N GLU A 31 -2.34 -14.72 3.03
CA GLU A 31 -3.08 -14.44 1.79
C GLU A 31 -3.47 -12.96 1.70
N ASN A 32 -3.96 -12.39 2.79
CA ASN A 32 -4.32 -10.97 2.85
C ASN A 32 -3.09 -10.08 2.67
N ARG A 33 -1.98 -10.46 3.30
CA ARG A 33 -0.71 -9.74 3.17
C ARG A 33 -0.22 -9.71 1.73
N VAL A 34 -0.25 -10.84 1.04
CA VAL A 34 0.18 -10.95 -0.37
C VAL A 34 -0.71 -10.07 -1.26
N SER A 35 -2.03 -10.12 -1.06
CA SER A 35 -2.97 -9.30 -1.83
C SER A 35 -2.72 -7.81 -1.63
N LEU A 36 -2.56 -7.37 -0.39
CA LEU A 36 -2.32 -5.97 -0.07
C LEU A 36 -0.96 -5.49 -0.57
N ARG A 37 0.07 -6.30 -0.43
CA ARG A 37 1.42 -5.99 -0.92
C ARG A 37 1.45 -5.82 -2.44
N GLY A 38 0.75 -6.66 -3.19
CA GLY A 38 0.67 -6.54 -4.63
C GLY A 38 0.08 -5.20 -5.07
N ILE A 39 -0.99 -4.77 -4.41
CA ILE A 39 -1.63 -3.47 -4.67
C ILE A 39 -0.70 -2.33 -4.28
N LEU A 40 -0.06 -2.43 -3.12
CA LEU A 40 0.84 -1.41 -2.61
C LEU A 40 2.07 -1.26 -3.50
N ASP A 41 2.67 -2.36 -3.95
CA ASP A 41 3.83 -2.34 -4.85
C ASP A 41 3.50 -1.65 -6.17
N LYS A 42 2.31 -1.91 -6.70
CA LYS A 42 1.83 -1.25 -7.92
C LYS A 42 1.70 0.27 -7.71
N ALA A 43 1.13 0.68 -6.58
CA ALA A 43 0.99 2.10 -6.25
C ALA A 43 2.36 2.76 -6.06
N GLU A 44 3.30 2.09 -5.39
CA GLU A 44 4.66 2.59 -5.22
C GLU A 44 5.37 2.77 -6.56
N ASN A 45 5.17 1.85 -7.51
CA ASN A 45 5.72 1.98 -8.86
C ASN A 45 5.12 3.16 -9.61
N GLU A 46 3.83 3.44 -9.43
CA GLU A 46 3.18 4.61 -10.02
C GLU A 46 3.76 5.91 -9.44
N VAL A 47 3.96 5.97 -8.13
CA VAL A 47 4.58 7.13 -7.46
C VAL A 47 6.01 7.33 -7.95
N ARG A 48 6.77 6.26 -8.11
CA ARG A 48 8.14 6.32 -8.62
C ARG A 48 8.17 6.87 -10.04
N ALA A 49 7.25 6.41 -10.90
CA ALA A 49 7.16 6.90 -12.28
C ALA A 49 6.82 8.40 -12.33
N ILE A 50 5.95 8.87 -11.44
CA ILE A 50 5.63 10.29 -11.30
C ILE A 50 6.87 11.08 -10.89
N THR A 51 7.61 10.59 -9.91
CA THR A 51 8.84 11.21 -9.45
C THR A 51 9.86 11.32 -10.59
N GLU A 52 10.06 10.25 -11.34
CA GLU A 52 11.00 10.24 -12.48
C GLU A 52 10.58 11.21 -13.59
N GLU A 53 9.29 11.38 -13.82
CA GLU A 53 8.78 12.31 -14.83
C GLU A 53 9.09 13.77 -14.48
N TYR A 54 8.99 14.13 -13.20
CA TYR A 54 9.12 15.53 -12.75
C TYR A 54 10.48 15.87 -12.16
N CYS A 55 11.32 14.89 -11.90
CA CYS A 55 12.65 15.08 -11.33
C CYS A 55 13.74 14.85 -12.36
N LYS A 56 14.81 15.63 -12.26
CA LYS A 56 16.03 15.46 -13.04
C LYS A 56 17.21 15.40 -12.05
N ASP A 57 18.01 14.34 -12.16
CA ASP A 57 19.17 14.12 -11.26
C ASP A 57 18.80 14.09 -9.76
N GLY A 58 17.59 13.55 -9.48
CA GLY A 58 17.09 13.43 -8.12
C GLY A 58 16.45 14.68 -7.54
N GLU A 59 16.31 15.74 -8.34
CA GLU A 59 15.73 17.01 -7.89
C GLU A 59 14.59 17.44 -8.82
N TYR A 60 13.58 18.12 -8.27
CA TYR A 60 12.53 18.74 -9.05
C TYR A 60 13.10 19.90 -9.88
N LYS A 61 12.63 20.04 -11.10
CA LYS A 61 13.10 21.10 -12.02
C LYS A 61 12.78 22.49 -11.51
N ASP A 62 11.60 22.67 -10.92
CA ASP A 62 11.12 23.91 -10.34
C ASP A 62 9.99 23.63 -9.34
N GLU A 63 9.51 24.67 -8.68
CA GLU A 63 8.44 24.60 -7.69
C GLU A 63 7.11 24.11 -8.32
N LYS A 64 6.84 24.54 -9.54
CA LYS A 64 5.64 24.17 -10.28
C LYS A 64 5.62 22.67 -10.57
N SER A 65 6.76 22.10 -10.97
CA SER A 65 6.91 20.66 -11.19
C SER A 65 6.71 19.88 -9.89
N MET A 66 7.24 20.38 -8.79
CA MET A 66 7.08 19.78 -7.47
C MET A 66 5.60 19.72 -7.07
N PHE A 67 4.85 20.81 -7.22
CA PHE A 67 3.43 20.85 -6.90
C PHE A 67 2.62 19.92 -7.80
N ALA A 68 2.92 19.88 -9.10
CA ALA A 68 2.24 18.99 -10.03
C ALA A 68 2.48 17.51 -9.68
N ALA A 69 3.71 17.15 -9.32
CA ALA A 69 4.07 15.81 -8.88
C ALA A 69 3.34 15.42 -7.59
N GLN A 70 3.33 16.31 -6.60
CA GLN A 70 2.65 16.08 -5.33
C GLN A 70 1.14 15.85 -5.51
N GLU A 71 0.52 16.62 -6.39
CA GLU A 71 -0.90 16.48 -6.71
C GLU A 71 -1.20 15.12 -7.32
N LYS A 72 -0.36 14.64 -8.24
CA LYS A 72 -0.50 13.32 -8.86
C LYS A 72 -0.24 12.19 -7.85
N MET A 73 0.76 12.35 -6.99
CA MET A 73 1.04 11.37 -5.93
C MET A 73 -0.11 11.26 -4.94
N ALA A 74 -0.69 12.40 -4.55
CA ALA A 74 -1.86 12.43 -3.67
C ALA A 74 -3.04 11.70 -4.31
N ALA A 75 -3.27 11.88 -5.61
CA ALA A 75 -4.33 11.18 -6.32
C ALA A 75 -4.13 9.66 -6.32
N VAL A 76 -2.89 9.18 -6.40
CA VAL A 76 -2.57 7.75 -6.27
C VAL A 76 -2.90 7.24 -4.87
N LEU A 77 -2.46 7.96 -3.83
CA LEU A 77 -2.65 7.57 -2.42
C LEU A 77 -4.12 7.61 -1.99
N GLU A 78 -4.91 8.51 -2.56
CA GLU A 78 -6.33 8.65 -2.25
C GLU A 78 -7.23 7.76 -3.12
N ARG A 79 -6.65 7.06 -4.09
CA ARG A 79 -7.39 6.17 -4.99
C ARG A 79 -8.08 5.08 -4.17
N ASP A 80 -9.37 4.89 -4.44
CA ASP A 80 -10.14 3.81 -3.84
C ASP A 80 -9.94 2.54 -4.67
N VAL A 81 -9.53 1.46 -4.03
CA VAL A 81 -9.21 0.19 -4.68
C VAL A 81 -10.01 -0.94 -4.04
N GLU A 82 -10.57 -1.83 -4.86
CA GLU A 82 -11.16 -3.06 -4.35
C GLU A 82 -10.04 -4.01 -3.93
N VAL A 83 -10.14 -4.52 -2.71
CA VAL A 83 -9.15 -5.45 -2.16
C VAL A 83 -9.83 -6.78 -1.87
N PRO A 84 -9.38 -7.89 -2.49
CA PRO A 84 -9.95 -9.20 -2.24
C PRO A 84 -9.42 -9.78 -0.93
N LEU A 85 -9.91 -9.27 0.20
CA LEU A 85 -9.51 -9.74 1.51
C LEU A 85 -10.39 -10.90 1.98
N ARG A 86 -9.75 -11.90 2.59
CA ARG A 86 -10.46 -12.95 3.32
C ARG A 86 -10.72 -12.47 4.74
N GLY A 87 -11.96 -12.63 5.18
CA GLY A 87 -12.33 -12.31 6.56
C GLY A 87 -11.70 -13.30 7.54
N ILE A 88 -11.24 -12.78 8.67
CA ILE A 88 -10.79 -13.62 9.79
C ILE A 88 -12.02 -13.95 10.62
N PRO A 89 -12.33 -15.25 10.85
CA PRO A 89 -13.47 -15.61 11.69
C PRO A 89 -13.33 -15.02 13.10
N ALA A 90 -14.42 -14.46 13.62
CA ALA A 90 -14.41 -13.80 14.91
C ALA A 90 -14.01 -14.74 16.08
N ASP A 91 -14.29 -16.02 15.94
CA ASP A 91 -13.94 -17.04 16.94
C ASP A 91 -12.45 -17.40 16.96
N LEU A 92 -11.66 -16.91 16.00
CA LEU A 92 -10.21 -17.08 15.98
C LEU A 92 -9.44 -15.87 16.56
N ILE A 93 -10.16 -14.82 16.87
CA ILE A 93 -9.57 -13.58 17.41
C ILE A 93 -9.57 -13.62 18.94
#